data_10a836670060001f6695629643e5fd8c
#
_entry.id   10a836670060001f6695629643e5fd8c
#
_cell.length_a   1.000
_cell.length_b   1.000
_cell.length_c   1.000
_cell.angle_alpha   90.00
_cell.angle_beta   90.00
_cell.angle_gamma   90.00
#
_symmetry.space_group_name_H-M   'P 1'
#
loop_
_entity.id
_entity.type
_entity.pdbx_description
1 polymer ?
#
loop_
_entity_poly.entity_id
_entity_poly.type
_entity_poly.pdbx_seq_one_letter_code
_entity_poly.pdbx_strand_id
1 'polypeptide(L)'
;LPQQPVLPILFERLMMKNVTGYLHSVETAGALDGPGIRRVLFLNGCPLNCVYCHNPDTRKYKGGTKTDAFTELRAIARQKEMLLSMKGGVTLSGGEPLWQPAFVKAIFEGSKMMGLHTALDTSGFLGKKADDELLSFTDLVLLDIKHFDPDAYKRVTGVDLQPTLDFAERLSALKKPVWMRFVLVPGYTDDMDSISRMAAYAKDLGNVERVEVLPFHKMGEYKWEAMEMDYALFDIQEPEPDLVTMAKSRFEDEGMVVF
;
A
#
# COMPACT_ATOMS: atom_id res chain seq x y z
N LEU A 1 37.63 -4.16 -14.33
CA LEU A 1 37.64 -4.62 -12.94
C LEU A 1 36.45 -5.51 -12.75
N PRO A 2 36.59 -6.76 -12.26
CA PRO A 2 35.44 -7.62 -11.96
C PRO A 2 34.62 -6.97 -10.85
N GLN A 3 33.32 -6.74 -11.14
CA GLN A 3 32.38 -6.27 -10.12
C GLN A 3 32.36 -7.33 -9.01
N GLN A 4 32.78 -6.95 -7.80
CA GLN A 4 32.63 -7.81 -6.63
C GLN A 4 31.16 -8.20 -6.51
N PRO A 5 30.82 -9.46 -6.18
CA PRO A 5 29.44 -9.88 -6.06
C PRO A 5 28.75 -9.05 -4.97
N VAL A 6 27.82 -8.18 -5.37
CA VAL A 6 27.07 -7.23 -4.51
C VAL A 6 26.34 -7.95 -3.37
N LEU A 7 25.89 -9.18 -3.60
CA LEU A 7 25.16 -9.99 -2.63
C LEU A 7 25.92 -10.30 -1.32
N PRO A 8 27.21 -10.69 -1.29
CA PRO A 8 27.88 -10.96 -0.02
C PRO A 8 28.03 -9.72 0.88
N ILE A 9 28.39 -8.58 0.31
CA ILE A 9 28.54 -7.32 1.06
C ILE A 9 27.19 -6.85 1.63
N LEU A 10 26.11 -6.96 0.85
CA LEU A 10 24.77 -6.68 1.30
C LEU A 10 24.38 -7.57 2.48
N PHE A 11 24.63 -8.87 2.36
CA PHE A 11 24.27 -9.83 3.39
C PHE A 11 25.06 -9.60 4.68
N GLU A 12 26.33 -9.27 4.64
CA GLU A 12 27.12 -8.92 5.82
C GLU A 12 26.57 -7.66 6.52
N ARG A 13 26.26 -6.62 5.76
CA ARG A 13 25.73 -5.35 6.30
C ARG A 13 24.35 -5.52 6.94
N LEU A 14 23.46 -6.34 6.34
CA LEU A 14 22.12 -6.60 6.87
C LEU A 14 22.13 -7.55 8.06
N MET A 15 23.01 -8.54 8.08
CA MET A 15 23.22 -9.41 9.25
C MET A 15 23.64 -8.61 10.49
N MET A 16 24.49 -7.57 10.32
CA MET A 16 24.92 -6.72 11.43
C MET A 16 23.80 -5.84 11.99
N LYS A 17 22.79 -5.47 11.18
CA LYS A 17 21.68 -4.60 11.63
C LYS A 17 20.54 -5.34 12.34
N ASN A 18 20.42 -6.65 12.19
CA ASN A 18 19.38 -7.52 12.79
C ASN A 18 17.95 -6.90 12.84
N VAL A 19 17.52 -6.29 11.70
CA VAL A 19 16.22 -5.63 11.62
C VAL A 19 15.12 -6.67 11.52
N THR A 20 14.24 -6.69 12.51
CA THR A 20 13.11 -7.65 12.56
C THR A 20 11.79 -6.97 12.23
N GLY A 21 10.85 -7.76 11.69
CA GLY A 21 9.49 -7.35 11.39
C GLY A 21 8.48 -8.45 11.72
N TYR A 22 7.22 -8.11 11.61
CA TYR A 22 6.09 -9.03 11.79
C TYR A 22 5.31 -9.11 10.49
N LEU A 23 5.30 -10.28 9.87
CA LEU A 23 4.55 -10.58 8.65
C LEU A 23 3.22 -11.25 8.97
N HIS A 24 2.17 -10.82 8.27
CA HIS A 24 0.92 -11.57 8.19
C HIS A 24 1.06 -12.71 7.18
N SER A 25 1.40 -12.38 5.94
CA SER A 25 1.51 -13.34 4.84
C SER A 25 2.43 -12.82 3.73
N VAL A 26 2.73 -13.67 2.77
CA VAL A 26 3.52 -13.34 1.57
C VAL A 26 2.79 -13.86 0.35
N GLU A 27 2.56 -12.99 -0.64
CA GLU A 27 2.15 -13.36 -1.98
C GLU A 27 3.38 -13.36 -2.91
N THR A 28 3.56 -14.46 -3.66
CA THR A 28 4.78 -14.64 -4.46
C THR A 28 4.62 -14.26 -5.93
N ALA A 29 3.39 -14.01 -6.37
CA ALA A 29 3.04 -13.68 -7.75
C ALA A 29 1.90 -12.65 -7.85
N GLY A 30 1.89 -11.65 -6.97
CA GLY A 30 0.89 -10.57 -6.97
C GLY A 30 0.93 -9.77 -8.27
N ALA A 31 -0.21 -9.56 -8.89
CA ALA A 31 -0.34 -8.82 -10.14
C ALA A 31 -1.05 -7.46 -9.99
N LEU A 32 -1.59 -7.18 -8.79
CA LEU A 32 -2.39 -5.98 -8.53
C LEU A 32 -1.71 -4.97 -7.59
N ASP A 33 -0.52 -5.29 -7.11
CA ASP A 33 0.17 -4.51 -6.07
C ASP A 33 1.35 -3.71 -6.63
N GLY A 34 1.18 -3.16 -7.83
CA GLY A 34 2.18 -2.39 -8.56
C GLY A 34 2.54 -2.99 -9.92
N PRO A 35 3.53 -2.43 -10.65
CA PRO A 35 3.85 -2.86 -12.00
C PRO A 35 4.47 -4.27 -12.05
N GLY A 36 4.07 -5.05 -13.06
CA GLY A 36 4.58 -6.41 -13.32
C GLY A 36 4.15 -7.40 -12.24
N ILE A 37 4.87 -8.52 -12.15
CA ILE A 37 4.62 -9.54 -11.11
C ILE A 37 5.45 -9.24 -9.87
N ARG A 38 4.83 -9.30 -8.71
CA ARG A 38 5.43 -8.82 -7.48
C ARG A 38 5.48 -9.90 -6.39
N ARG A 39 6.55 -9.85 -5.62
CA ARG A 39 6.52 -10.45 -4.30
C ARG A 39 5.97 -9.42 -3.33
N VAL A 40 4.80 -9.71 -2.76
CA VAL A 40 4.13 -8.83 -1.80
C VAL A 40 4.34 -9.37 -0.39
N LEU A 41 4.87 -8.53 0.49
CA LEU A 41 4.97 -8.83 1.92
C LEU A 41 3.87 -8.05 2.64
N PHE A 42 2.89 -8.75 3.19
CA PHE A 42 1.83 -8.16 4.01
C PHE A 42 2.28 -8.09 5.47
N LEU A 43 2.44 -6.86 5.98
CA LEU A 43 2.92 -6.60 7.33
C LEU A 43 1.78 -6.54 8.34
N ASN A 44 2.05 -6.92 9.58
CA ASN A 44 1.13 -6.74 10.69
C ASN A 44 1.26 -5.35 11.32
N GLY A 45 0.16 -4.88 11.89
CA GLY A 45 0.02 -3.59 12.55
C GLY A 45 -0.63 -2.56 11.64
N CYS A 46 -1.77 -2.02 12.06
CA CYS A 46 -2.45 -0.93 11.38
C CYS A 46 -3.10 -0.01 12.42
N PRO A 47 -2.89 1.31 12.36
CA PRO A 47 -3.56 2.25 13.24
C PRO A 47 -5.00 2.53 12.82
N LEU A 48 -5.37 2.18 11.58
CA LEU A 48 -6.70 2.38 11.04
C LEU A 48 -7.66 1.25 11.42
N ASN A 49 -8.94 1.60 11.54
CA ASN A 49 -10.05 0.68 11.77
C ASN A 49 -11.06 0.74 10.62
N CYS A 50 -10.56 0.62 9.37
CA CYS A 50 -11.43 0.72 8.20
C CYS A 50 -12.59 -0.25 8.28
N VAL A 51 -13.81 0.24 8.06
CA VAL A 51 -15.06 -0.54 8.14
C VAL A 51 -15.13 -1.64 7.08
N TYR A 52 -14.44 -1.47 5.95
CA TYR A 52 -14.36 -2.42 4.84
C TYR A 52 -13.03 -3.19 4.77
N CYS A 53 -12.28 -3.26 5.87
CA CYS A 53 -10.97 -3.89 5.85
C CYS A 53 -11.06 -5.37 5.44
N HIS A 54 -10.35 -5.76 4.39
CA HIS A 54 -10.28 -7.16 3.95
C HIS A 54 -9.37 -8.03 4.83
N ASN A 55 -8.49 -7.38 5.61
CA ASN A 55 -7.51 -8.06 6.45
C ASN A 55 -7.55 -7.53 7.90
N PRO A 56 -8.70 -7.62 8.61
CA PRO A 56 -8.81 -7.14 9.99
C PRO A 56 -7.82 -7.86 10.92
N ASP A 57 -7.43 -9.07 10.59
CA ASP A 57 -6.44 -9.91 11.24
C ASP A 57 -5.01 -9.32 11.18
N THR A 58 -4.73 -8.40 10.27
CA THR A 58 -3.44 -7.68 10.22
C THR A 58 -3.33 -6.53 11.22
N ARG A 59 -4.42 -6.06 11.82
CA ARG A 59 -4.43 -4.85 12.68
C ARG A 59 -3.51 -4.98 13.89
N LYS A 60 -3.43 -6.17 14.49
CA LYS A 60 -2.62 -6.40 15.67
C LYS A 60 -1.13 -6.46 15.31
N TYR A 61 -0.32 -5.54 15.83
CA TYR A 61 1.09 -5.38 15.47
C TYR A 61 1.92 -6.68 15.57
N LYS A 62 1.78 -7.43 16.65
CA LYS A 62 2.52 -8.69 16.87
C LYS A 62 1.65 -9.93 16.63
N GLY A 63 0.65 -9.82 15.75
CA GLY A 63 -0.28 -10.91 15.45
C GLY A 63 0.25 -11.97 14.50
N GLY A 64 1.27 -11.60 13.69
CA GLY A 64 1.81 -12.46 12.65
C GLY A 64 3.13 -13.15 13.02
N THR A 65 3.81 -13.64 12.01
CA THR A 65 5.10 -14.32 12.13
C THR A 65 6.24 -13.32 12.25
N LYS A 66 7.03 -13.43 13.32
CA LYS A 66 8.25 -12.64 13.47
C LYS A 66 9.31 -13.16 12.50
N THR A 67 9.89 -12.27 11.71
CA THR A 67 10.98 -12.55 10.77
C THR A 67 12.06 -11.48 10.86
N ASP A 68 13.15 -11.64 10.11
CA ASP A 68 14.19 -10.64 9.96
C ASP A 68 14.42 -10.30 8.48
N ALA A 69 14.95 -9.10 8.22
CA ALA A 69 15.14 -8.60 6.87
C ALA A 69 16.08 -9.49 6.02
N PHE A 70 17.06 -10.13 6.64
CA PHE A 70 17.98 -11.03 5.96
C PHE A 70 17.25 -12.26 5.40
N THR A 71 16.40 -12.88 6.21
CA THR A 71 15.57 -14.03 5.81
C THR A 71 14.68 -13.70 4.63
N GLU A 72 13.99 -12.56 4.68
CA GLU A 72 13.10 -12.14 3.58
C GLU A 72 13.88 -11.77 2.32
N LEU A 73 15.00 -11.07 2.45
CA LEU A 73 15.84 -10.73 1.29
C LEU A 73 16.47 -11.95 0.63
N ARG A 74 16.78 -13.00 1.38
CA ARG A 74 17.17 -14.29 0.79
C ARG A 74 16.04 -14.94 0.00
N ALA A 75 14.81 -14.83 0.48
CA ALA A 75 13.65 -15.35 -0.25
C ALA A 75 13.39 -14.52 -1.54
N ILE A 76 13.50 -13.17 -1.45
CA ILE A 76 13.43 -12.27 -2.61
C ILE A 76 14.51 -12.60 -3.64
N ALA A 77 15.75 -12.79 -3.19
CA ALA A 77 16.89 -13.12 -4.06
C ALA A 77 16.69 -14.39 -4.89
N ARG A 78 16.01 -15.41 -4.33
CA ARG A 78 15.66 -16.64 -5.07
C ARG A 78 14.68 -16.41 -6.21
N GLN A 79 13.86 -15.36 -6.14
CA GLN A 79 12.86 -14.99 -7.15
C GLN A 79 13.33 -13.84 -8.06
N LYS A 80 14.52 -13.29 -7.84
CA LYS A 80 15.02 -12.10 -8.52
C LYS A 80 14.88 -12.17 -10.05
N GLU A 81 15.37 -13.23 -10.66
CA GLU A 81 15.38 -13.37 -12.13
C GLU A 81 13.94 -13.42 -12.69
N MET A 82 13.02 -14.10 -12.01
CA MET A 82 11.60 -14.12 -12.37
C MET A 82 11.00 -12.71 -12.26
N LEU A 83 11.22 -12.03 -11.15
CA LEU A 83 10.68 -10.69 -10.91
C LEU A 83 11.20 -9.68 -11.96
N LEU A 84 12.49 -9.74 -12.31
CA LEU A 84 13.07 -8.88 -13.34
C LEU A 84 12.50 -9.20 -14.73
N SER A 85 12.40 -10.47 -15.10
CA SER A 85 11.86 -10.87 -16.40
C SER A 85 10.39 -10.47 -16.60
N MET A 86 9.62 -10.45 -15.52
CA MET A 86 8.21 -10.03 -15.49
C MET A 86 8.03 -8.52 -15.24
N LYS A 87 9.11 -7.72 -15.33
CA LYS A 87 9.11 -6.26 -15.06
C LYS A 87 8.46 -5.88 -13.72
N GLY A 88 8.60 -6.76 -12.73
CA GLY A 88 8.01 -6.65 -11.42
C GLY A 88 9.00 -6.23 -10.34
N GLY A 89 8.71 -6.62 -9.10
CA GLY A 89 9.56 -6.26 -7.97
C GLY A 89 8.98 -6.67 -6.63
N VAL A 90 9.23 -5.86 -5.61
CA VAL A 90 8.79 -6.10 -4.24
C VAL A 90 7.79 -5.03 -3.82
N THR A 91 6.69 -5.44 -3.19
CA THR A 91 5.72 -4.55 -2.55
C THR A 91 5.64 -4.86 -1.08
N LEU A 92 5.65 -3.83 -0.26
CA LEU A 92 5.27 -3.93 1.15
C LEU A 92 3.89 -3.31 1.35
N SER A 93 2.99 -4.12 1.89
CA SER A 93 1.56 -3.85 2.08
C SER A 93 1.08 -4.47 3.41
N GLY A 94 -0.21 -4.79 3.56
CA GLY A 94 -0.78 -5.56 4.67
C GLY A 94 -1.69 -4.77 5.57
N GLY A 95 -1.28 -4.55 6.81
CA GLY A 95 -1.88 -3.55 7.68
C GLY A 95 -1.46 -2.15 7.22
N GLU A 96 -0.48 -1.55 7.93
CA GLU A 96 0.16 -0.29 7.51
C GLU A 96 1.69 -0.50 7.59
N PRO A 97 2.39 -0.59 6.45
CA PRO A 97 3.83 -0.87 6.43
C PRO A 97 4.67 0.16 7.21
N LEU A 98 4.23 1.42 7.22
CA LEU A 98 4.91 2.48 7.97
C LEU A 98 4.73 2.35 9.50
N TRP A 99 4.02 1.32 9.98
CA TRP A 99 4.10 0.90 11.37
C TRP A 99 5.46 0.26 11.70
N GLN A 100 6.12 -0.31 10.69
CA GLN A 100 7.42 -0.98 10.77
C GLN A 100 8.47 -0.34 9.83
N PRO A 101 8.74 0.98 9.90
CA PRO A 101 9.50 1.70 8.88
C PRO A 101 10.96 1.22 8.74
N ALA A 102 11.59 0.78 9.83
CA ALA A 102 12.95 0.24 9.79
C ALA A 102 13.02 -1.07 8.99
N PHE A 103 12.00 -1.95 9.13
CA PHE A 103 11.91 -3.18 8.37
C PHE A 103 11.64 -2.91 6.88
N VAL A 104 10.69 -1.99 6.57
CA VAL A 104 10.40 -1.54 5.20
C VAL A 104 11.67 -1.02 4.54
N LYS A 105 12.40 -0.13 5.22
CA LYS A 105 13.64 0.45 4.70
C LYS A 105 14.70 -0.62 4.39
N ALA A 106 14.92 -1.57 5.28
CA ALA A 106 15.90 -2.64 5.08
C ALA A 106 15.54 -3.55 3.88
N ILE A 107 14.25 -3.88 3.73
CA ILE A 107 13.78 -4.68 2.57
C ILE A 107 13.94 -3.91 1.27
N PHE A 108 13.58 -2.61 1.24
CA PHE A 108 13.70 -1.80 0.03
C PHE A 108 15.15 -1.54 -0.34
N GLU A 109 16.02 -1.18 0.62
CA GLU A 109 17.47 -1.06 0.39
C GLU A 109 18.03 -2.31 -0.28
N GLY A 110 17.77 -3.48 0.31
CA GLY A 110 18.24 -4.76 -0.25
C GLY A 110 17.65 -5.09 -1.61
N SER A 111 16.37 -4.80 -1.84
CA SER A 111 15.71 -5.00 -3.13
C SER A 111 16.30 -4.10 -4.22
N LYS A 112 16.57 -2.83 -3.91
CA LYS A 112 17.24 -1.87 -4.82
C LYS A 112 18.65 -2.34 -5.19
N MET A 113 19.42 -2.86 -4.24
CA MET A 113 20.76 -3.41 -4.51
C MET A 113 20.70 -4.65 -5.44
N MET A 114 19.59 -5.36 -5.46
CA MET A 114 19.32 -6.45 -6.41
C MET A 114 18.80 -5.96 -7.78
N GLY A 115 18.56 -4.65 -7.95
CA GLY A 115 18.00 -4.06 -9.16
C GLY A 115 16.49 -4.21 -9.30
N LEU A 116 15.79 -4.58 -8.21
CA LEU A 116 14.35 -4.77 -8.21
C LEU A 116 13.63 -3.44 -7.99
N HIS A 117 12.45 -3.32 -8.60
CA HIS A 117 11.52 -2.22 -8.36
C HIS A 117 10.82 -2.40 -7.01
N THR A 118 10.64 -1.30 -6.27
CA THR A 118 10.04 -1.29 -4.93
C THR A 118 8.75 -0.46 -4.92
N ALA A 119 7.70 -0.97 -4.29
CA ALA A 119 6.44 -0.26 -4.11
C ALA A 119 6.00 -0.31 -2.65
N LEU A 120 5.60 0.84 -2.14
CA LEU A 120 5.03 1.01 -0.80
C LEU A 120 3.52 1.18 -0.92
N ASP A 121 2.75 0.23 -0.40
CA ASP A 121 1.29 0.28 -0.35
C ASP A 121 0.85 0.73 1.05
N THR A 122 0.31 1.93 1.16
CA THR A 122 0.09 2.62 2.43
C THR A 122 -1.14 3.51 2.41
N SER A 123 -1.77 3.67 3.57
CA SER A 123 -2.78 4.70 3.80
C SER A 123 -2.21 6.12 3.87
N GLY A 124 -0.89 6.26 3.99
CA GLY A 124 -0.21 7.53 4.21
C GLY A 124 -0.36 8.11 5.62
N PHE A 125 -1.23 7.57 6.45
CA PHE A 125 -1.49 8.10 7.81
C PHE A 125 -0.22 8.18 8.68
N LEU A 126 0.69 7.21 8.53
CA LEU A 126 1.98 7.20 9.20
C LEU A 126 3.11 7.79 8.34
N GLY A 127 2.81 8.57 7.31
CA GLY A 127 3.78 9.12 6.35
C GLY A 127 4.97 9.86 6.98
N LYS A 128 4.79 10.48 8.16
CA LYS A 128 5.88 11.10 8.94
C LYS A 128 6.96 10.11 9.38
N LYS A 129 6.68 8.80 9.41
CA LYS A 129 7.66 7.77 9.75
C LYS A 129 8.50 7.31 8.55
N ALA A 130 8.10 7.64 7.33
CA ALA A 130 8.91 7.42 6.15
C ALA A 130 9.97 8.53 6.07
N ASP A 131 11.20 8.25 6.51
CA ASP A 131 12.31 9.19 6.34
C ASP A 131 12.73 9.33 4.86
N ASP A 132 13.54 10.32 4.54
CA ASP A 132 13.97 10.58 3.16
C ASP A 132 14.82 9.42 2.61
N GLU A 133 15.54 8.71 3.47
CA GLU A 133 16.30 7.54 3.07
C GLU A 133 15.38 6.38 2.65
N LEU A 134 14.32 6.08 3.41
CA LEU A 134 13.31 5.09 3.01
C LEU A 134 12.67 5.48 1.68
N LEU A 135 12.27 6.74 1.53
CA LEU A 135 11.67 7.24 0.29
C LEU A 135 12.66 7.20 -0.88
N SER A 136 13.98 7.34 -0.66
CA SER A 136 14.98 7.18 -1.72
C SER A 136 15.04 5.76 -2.28
N PHE A 137 14.72 4.75 -1.48
CA PHE A 137 14.64 3.35 -1.89
C PHE A 137 13.25 2.95 -2.40
N THR A 138 12.27 3.87 -2.42
CA THR A 138 10.90 3.61 -2.88
C THR A 138 10.74 4.14 -4.32
N ASP A 139 10.39 3.28 -5.26
CA ASP A 139 10.17 3.70 -6.66
C ASP A 139 8.73 4.17 -6.89
N LEU A 140 7.75 3.57 -6.22
CA LEU A 140 6.34 3.84 -6.36
C LEU A 140 5.64 3.82 -5.00
N VAL A 141 4.68 4.70 -4.80
CA VAL A 141 3.75 4.63 -3.67
C VAL A 141 2.34 4.33 -4.17
N LEU A 142 1.75 3.25 -3.69
CA LEU A 142 0.32 2.95 -3.82
C LEU A 142 -0.34 3.63 -2.63
N LEU A 143 -0.99 4.77 -2.87
CA LEU A 143 -1.54 5.61 -1.80
C LEU A 143 -3.05 5.49 -1.73
N ASP A 144 -3.55 4.96 -0.62
CA ASP A 144 -4.97 4.87 -0.35
C ASP A 144 -5.53 6.18 0.23
N ILE A 145 -6.33 6.92 -0.53
CA ILE A 145 -7.19 7.99 0.01
C ILE A 145 -8.60 7.45 0.16
N LYS A 146 -9.01 7.15 1.39
CA LYS A 146 -10.21 6.34 1.66
C LYS A 146 -11.52 7.14 1.66
N HIS A 147 -11.46 8.45 1.77
CA HIS A 147 -12.51 9.44 1.56
C HIS A 147 -11.88 10.83 1.51
N PHE A 148 -12.55 11.83 0.91
CA PHE A 148 -11.98 13.19 0.81
C PHE A 148 -12.70 14.22 1.71
N ASP A 149 -13.80 13.83 2.34
CA ASP A 149 -14.41 14.57 3.41
C ASP A 149 -13.82 14.12 4.77
N PRO A 150 -13.32 15.03 5.62
CA PRO A 150 -12.62 14.67 6.86
C PRO A 150 -13.49 13.89 7.85
N ASP A 151 -14.76 14.24 7.99
CA ASP A 151 -15.65 13.57 8.94
C ASP A 151 -16.03 12.16 8.45
N ALA A 152 -16.28 12.03 7.14
CA ALA A 152 -16.53 10.74 6.52
C ALA A 152 -15.27 9.87 6.54
N TYR A 153 -14.10 10.43 6.25
CA TYR A 153 -12.83 9.71 6.37
C TYR A 153 -12.65 9.13 7.79
N LYS A 154 -12.92 9.95 8.81
CA LYS A 154 -12.83 9.52 10.19
C LYS A 154 -13.85 8.44 10.55
N ARG A 155 -15.08 8.53 10.04
CA ARG A 155 -16.10 7.47 10.20
C ARG A 155 -15.68 6.16 9.55
N VAL A 156 -15.07 6.24 8.37
CA VAL A 156 -14.64 5.05 7.59
C VAL A 156 -13.38 4.40 8.16
N THR A 157 -12.43 5.21 8.67
CA THR A 157 -11.08 4.73 9.03
C THR A 157 -10.77 4.74 10.51
N GLY A 158 -11.52 5.52 11.30
CA GLY A 158 -11.25 5.77 12.73
C GLY A 158 -10.14 6.78 13.02
N VAL A 159 -9.53 7.39 11.98
CA VAL A 159 -8.43 8.36 12.12
C VAL A 159 -8.67 9.62 11.28
N ASP A 160 -7.88 10.67 11.50
CA ASP A 160 -8.02 11.93 10.76
C ASP A 160 -7.38 11.83 9.36
N LEU A 161 -7.96 12.53 8.38
CA LEU A 161 -7.51 12.56 6.97
C LEU A 161 -6.17 13.32 6.80
N GLN A 162 -5.96 14.42 7.53
CA GLN A 162 -4.87 15.35 7.29
C GLN A 162 -3.47 14.69 7.21
N PRO A 163 -3.10 13.71 8.06
CA PRO A 163 -1.81 13.04 7.94
C PRO A 163 -1.58 12.35 6.59
N THR A 164 -2.64 11.81 5.97
CA THR A 164 -2.59 11.20 4.63
C THR A 164 -2.34 12.27 3.56
N LEU A 165 -3.02 13.43 3.65
CA LEU A 165 -2.83 14.54 2.72
C LEU A 165 -1.43 15.17 2.88
N ASP A 166 -0.95 15.37 4.11
CA ASP A 166 0.42 15.84 4.38
C ASP A 166 1.46 14.93 3.71
N PHE A 167 1.23 13.61 3.72
CA PHE A 167 2.12 12.66 3.06
C PHE A 167 2.02 12.72 1.54
N ALA A 168 0.81 12.84 0.98
CA ALA A 168 0.61 13.01 -0.46
C ALA A 168 1.32 14.26 -0.99
N GLU A 169 1.20 15.39 -0.31
CA GLU A 169 1.87 16.65 -0.64
C GLU A 169 3.41 16.52 -0.57
N ARG A 170 3.92 15.82 0.46
CA ARG A 170 5.36 15.52 0.56
C ARG A 170 5.84 14.66 -0.61
N LEU A 171 5.07 13.64 -1.01
CA LEU A 171 5.39 12.81 -2.17
C LEU A 171 5.39 13.63 -3.47
N SER A 172 4.45 14.56 -3.62
CA SER A 172 4.38 15.50 -4.73
C SER A 172 5.64 16.40 -4.79
N ALA A 173 6.00 17.02 -3.66
CA ALA A 173 7.20 17.86 -3.57
C ALA A 173 8.49 17.08 -3.92
N LEU A 174 8.56 15.80 -3.58
CA LEU A 174 9.66 14.89 -3.92
C LEU A 174 9.55 14.31 -5.34
N LYS A 175 8.50 14.63 -6.09
CA LYS A 175 8.17 14.06 -7.41
C LYS A 175 8.18 12.51 -7.39
N LYS A 176 7.74 11.93 -6.29
CA LYS A 176 7.67 10.49 -6.13
C LYS A 176 6.44 9.95 -6.87
N PRO A 177 6.57 8.97 -7.79
CA PRO A 177 5.43 8.40 -8.49
C PRO A 177 4.39 7.84 -7.51
N VAL A 178 3.11 8.14 -7.77
CA VAL A 178 1.97 7.68 -6.97
C VAL A 178 0.93 7.02 -7.87
N TRP A 179 0.46 5.85 -7.48
CA TRP A 179 -0.83 5.32 -7.92
C TRP A 179 -1.81 5.52 -6.77
N MET A 180 -2.82 6.36 -7.01
CA MET A 180 -3.84 6.62 -6.00
C MET A 180 -4.88 5.51 -6.01
N ARG A 181 -5.23 5.00 -4.83
CA ARG A 181 -6.25 3.97 -4.64
C ARG A 181 -7.45 4.51 -3.88
N PHE A 182 -8.62 4.12 -4.34
CA PHE A 182 -9.88 4.51 -3.74
C PHE A 182 -10.86 3.33 -3.75
N VAL A 183 -11.33 2.91 -2.59
CA VAL A 183 -12.34 1.84 -2.47
C VAL A 183 -13.72 2.45 -2.49
N LEU A 184 -14.54 2.06 -3.48
CA LEU A 184 -15.92 2.52 -3.66
C LEU A 184 -16.88 1.60 -2.91
N VAL A 185 -17.44 2.10 -1.81
CA VAL A 185 -18.37 1.38 -0.92
C VAL A 185 -19.70 2.10 -0.89
N PRO A 186 -20.81 1.50 -1.36
CA PRO A 186 -22.14 2.13 -1.33
C PRO A 186 -22.54 2.58 0.07
N GLY A 187 -23.01 3.83 0.18
CA GLY A 187 -23.42 4.44 1.43
C GLY A 187 -22.30 4.91 2.37
N TYR A 188 -21.03 4.65 1.99
CA TYR A 188 -19.88 5.03 2.81
C TYR A 188 -18.87 5.92 2.10
N THR A 189 -18.55 5.63 0.84
CA THR A 189 -17.52 6.36 0.08
C THR A 189 -18.00 6.79 -1.31
N ASP A 190 -19.26 6.66 -1.62
CA ASP A 190 -19.90 6.90 -2.92
C ASP A 190 -20.46 8.34 -3.09
N ASP A 191 -20.08 9.27 -2.21
CA ASP A 191 -20.40 10.70 -2.36
C ASP A 191 -19.64 11.30 -3.55
N MET A 192 -20.37 11.58 -4.64
CA MET A 192 -19.82 12.06 -5.89
C MET A 192 -19.14 13.44 -5.77
N ASP A 193 -19.59 14.32 -4.87
CA ASP A 193 -18.95 15.61 -4.64
C ASP A 193 -17.59 15.43 -3.96
N SER A 194 -17.50 14.50 -3.03
CA SER A 194 -16.24 14.13 -2.39
C SER A 194 -15.27 13.48 -3.36
N ILE A 195 -15.76 12.60 -4.25
CA ILE A 195 -14.95 11.97 -5.31
C ILE A 195 -14.45 13.02 -6.30
N SER A 196 -15.28 13.98 -6.71
CA SER A 196 -14.86 15.08 -7.60
C SER A 196 -13.74 15.94 -6.97
N ARG A 197 -13.88 16.27 -5.68
CA ARG A 197 -12.83 17.01 -4.94
C ARG A 197 -11.53 16.19 -4.83
N MET A 198 -11.63 14.89 -4.63
CA MET A 198 -10.47 13.99 -4.63
C MET A 198 -9.79 13.92 -6.00
N ALA A 199 -10.58 13.92 -7.09
CA ALA A 199 -10.06 13.92 -8.44
C ALA A 199 -9.28 15.21 -8.77
N ALA A 200 -9.84 16.37 -8.44
CA ALA A 200 -9.15 17.65 -8.57
C ALA A 200 -7.86 17.69 -7.74
N TYR A 201 -7.89 17.20 -6.51
CA TYR A 201 -6.70 17.11 -5.66
C TYR A 201 -5.64 16.18 -6.26
N ALA A 202 -6.01 15.01 -6.80
CA ALA A 202 -5.09 14.08 -7.44
C ALA A 202 -4.35 14.73 -8.63
N LYS A 203 -5.07 15.51 -9.43
CA LYS A 203 -4.50 16.29 -10.52
C LYS A 203 -3.52 17.36 -10.03
N ASP A 204 -3.91 18.12 -9.00
CA ASP A 204 -3.09 19.21 -8.45
C ASP A 204 -1.78 18.72 -7.83
N LEU A 205 -1.73 17.49 -7.33
CA LEU A 205 -0.49 16.87 -6.84
C LEU A 205 0.57 16.70 -7.94
N GLY A 206 0.18 16.48 -9.19
CA GLY A 206 1.06 16.43 -10.36
C GLY A 206 2.02 15.25 -10.44
N ASN A 207 1.99 14.33 -9.48
CA ASN A 207 2.81 13.11 -9.42
C ASN A 207 1.98 11.81 -9.38
N VAL A 208 0.66 11.92 -9.49
CA VAL A 208 -0.25 10.77 -9.58
C VAL A 208 -0.27 10.29 -11.03
N GLU A 209 0.29 9.10 -11.26
CA GLU A 209 0.38 8.50 -12.59
C GLU A 209 -0.93 7.83 -13.02
N ARG A 210 -1.68 7.31 -12.04
CA ARG A 210 -3.01 6.73 -12.27
C ARG A 210 -3.84 6.67 -10.99
N VAL A 211 -5.13 6.48 -11.17
CA VAL A 211 -6.09 6.22 -10.10
C VAL A 211 -6.69 4.82 -10.28
N GLU A 212 -6.76 4.06 -9.21
CA GLU A 212 -7.42 2.76 -9.14
C GLU A 212 -8.69 2.89 -8.30
N VAL A 213 -9.85 2.88 -8.98
CA VAL A 213 -11.16 2.81 -8.32
C VAL A 213 -11.48 1.35 -8.09
N LEU A 214 -11.43 0.92 -6.85
CA LEU A 214 -11.60 -0.47 -6.43
C LEU A 214 -13.04 -0.69 -5.93
N PRO A 215 -13.89 -1.40 -6.68
CA PRO A 215 -15.23 -1.73 -6.19
C PRO A 215 -15.14 -2.57 -4.92
N PHE A 216 -15.92 -2.20 -3.90
CA PHE A 216 -16.05 -3.01 -2.69
C PHE A 216 -16.56 -4.42 -3.02
N HIS A 217 -16.03 -5.42 -2.34
CA HIS A 217 -16.47 -6.81 -2.39
C HIS A 217 -16.37 -7.49 -1.01
N LYS A 218 -17.16 -8.53 -0.78
CA LYS A 218 -17.29 -9.20 0.53
C LYS A 218 -16.26 -10.29 0.81
N MET A 219 -15.22 -10.43 0.01
CA MET A 219 -14.24 -11.53 0.18
C MET A 219 -13.50 -11.55 1.52
N GLY A 220 -13.50 -10.43 2.27
CA GLY A 220 -12.89 -10.35 3.61
C GLY A 220 -13.84 -10.66 4.77
N GLU A 221 -15.16 -10.83 4.53
CA GLU A 221 -16.20 -10.95 5.56
C GLU A 221 -15.95 -12.12 6.52
N TYR A 222 -15.59 -13.29 5.98
CA TYR A 222 -15.30 -14.49 6.79
C TYR A 222 -14.23 -14.28 7.87
N LYS A 223 -13.32 -13.31 7.66
CA LYS A 223 -12.27 -12.99 8.64
C LYS A 223 -12.83 -12.24 9.84
N TRP A 224 -13.81 -11.35 9.61
CA TRP A 224 -14.50 -10.64 10.69
C TRP A 224 -15.27 -11.62 11.54
N GLU A 225 -16.00 -12.55 10.92
CA GLU A 225 -16.70 -13.64 11.61
C GLU A 225 -15.74 -14.52 12.42
N ALA A 226 -14.63 -14.96 11.81
CA ALA A 226 -13.62 -15.78 12.47
C ALA A 226 -12.94 -15.08 13.67
N MET A 227 -12.94 -13.75 13.69
CA MET A 227 -12.41 -12.93 14.78
C MET A 227 -13.50 -12.53 15.80
N GLU A 228 -14.74 -12.97 15.61
CA GLU A 228 -15.90 -12.60 16.44
C GLU A 228 -16.08 -11.07 16.51
N MET A 229 -15.84 -10.38 15.38
CA MET A 229 -15.95 -8.92 15.27
C MET A 229 -17.19 -8.54 14.47
N ASP A 230 -17.88 -7.48 14.91
CA ASP A 230 -18.99 -6.90 14.16
C ASP A 230 -18.49 -6.35 12.81
N TYR A 231 -19.11 -6.81 11.73
CA TYR A 231 -18.82 -6.32 10.38
C TYR A 231 -19.87 -5.30 9.95
N ALA A 232 -19.52 -4.03 9.98
CA ALA A 232 -20.44 -2.93 9.67
C ALA A 232 -21.05 -2.99 8.26
N LEU A 233 -20.43 -3.74 7.34
CA LEU A 233 -20.87 -3.84 5.93
C LEU A 233 -21.59 -5.16 5.62
N PHE A 234 -22.06 -5.89 6.63
CA PHE A 234 -22.73 -7.18 6.45
C PHE A 234 -23.91 -7.09 5.44
N ASP A 235 -24.75 -6.06 5.56
CA ASP A 235 -25.93 -5.84 4.69
C ASP A 235 -25.62 -4.98 3.45
N ILE A 236 -24.39 -4.48 3.29
CA ILE A 236 -24.02 -3.64 2.15
C ILE A 236 -23.74 -4.52 0.93
N GLN A 237 -24.35 -4.16 -0.19
CA GLN A 237 -24.11 -4.83 -1.47
C GLN A 237 -22.87 -4.26 -2.16
N GLU A 238 -22.30 -5.04 -3.06
CA GLU A 238 -21.26 -4.56 -3.97
C GLU A 238 -21.82 -3.42 -4.85
N PRO A 239 -20.98 -2.43 -5.24
CA PRO A 239 -21.46 -1.31 -6.04
C PRO A 239 -21.93 -1.78 -7.43
N GLU A 240 -23.06 -1.27 -7.89
CA GLU A 240 -23.56 -1.50 -9.25
C GLU A 240 -22.57 -0.95 -10.29
N PRO A 241 -22.46 -1.56 -11.48
CA PRO A 241 -21.52 -1.14 -12.53
C PRO A 241 -21.65 0.34 -12.92
N ASP A 242 -22.86 0.88 -12.91
CA ASP A 242 -23.12 2.30 -13.23
C ASP A 242 -22.49 3.22 -12.18
N LEU A 243 -22.57 2.86 -10.90
CA LEU A 243 -21.94 3.62 -9.81
C LEU A 243 -20.41 3.62 -9.95
N VAL A 244 -19.82 2.48 -10.32
CA VAL A 244 -18.37 2.38 -10.57
C VAL A 244 -17.97 3.27 -11.76
N THR A 245 -18.76 3.23 -12.84
CA THR A 245 -18.53 4.05 -14.03
C THR A 245 -18.63 5.54 -13.68
N MET A 246 -19.62 5.96 -12.91
CA MET A 246 -19.77 7.33 -12.45
C MET A 246 -18.60 7.79 -11.58
N ALA A 247 -18.12 6.95 -10.67
CA ALA A 247 -16.97 7.27 -9.83
C ALA A 247 -15.70 7.43 -10.68
N LYS A 248 -15.46 6.53 -11.62
CA LYS A 248 -14.31 6.60 -12.55
C LYS A 248 -14.34 7.86 -13.40
N SER A 249 -15.51 8.22 -13.94
CA SER A 249 -15.65 9.40 -14.80
C SER A 249 -15.23 10.70 -14.09
N ARG A 250 -15.41 10.83 -12.75
CA ARG A 250 -14.96 12.00 -12.00
C ARG A 250 -13.45 12.22 -12.08
N PHE A 251 -12.68 11.15 -12.09
CA PHE A 251 -11.22 11.23 -12.25
C PHE A 251 -10.82 11.40 -13.72
N GLU A 252 -11.54 10.77 -14.66
CA GLU A 252 -11.32 10.92 -16.10
C GLU A 252 -11.60 12.35 -16.57
N ASP A 253 -12.64 13.01 -16.04
CA ASP A 253 -12.98 14.42 -16.31
C ASP A 253 -11.85 15.38 -15.91
N GLU A 254 -11.05 15.02 -14.93
CA GLU A 254 -9.83 15.76 -14.55
C GLU A 254 -8.58 15.37 -15.36
N GLY A 255 -8.74 14.47 -16.33
CA GLY A 255 -7.65 14.00 -17.21
C GLY A 255 -6.74 12.95 -16.60
N MET A 256 -7.18 12.26 -15.54
CA MET A 256 -6.44 11.19 -14.91
C MET A 256 -6.59 9.87 -15.69
N VAL A 257 -5.56 9.03 -15.66
CA VAL A 257 -5.64 7.64 -16.12
C VAL A 257 -6.32 6.80 -15.04
N VAL A 258 -7.42 6.11 -15.37
CA VAL A 258 -8.25 5.40 -14.38
C VAL A 258 -8.36 3.91 -14.71
N PHE A 259 -8.27 3.08 -13.67
CA PHE A 259 -8.43 1.62 -13.76
C PHE A 259 -9.55 1.11 -12.86
#